data_f2172045fa692a279d73a5ce1c0285a1
#
_entry.id   f2172045fa692a279d73a5ce1c0285a1
#
_cell.length_a   1.000
_cell.length_b   1.000
_cell.length_c   1.000
_cell.angle_alpha   90.00
_cell.angle_beta   90.00
_cell.angle_gamma   90.00
#
_symmetry.space_group_name_H-M   'P 1'
#
loop_
_entity.id
_entity.type
_entity.pdbx_description
1 polymer ?
#
loop_
_entity_poly.entity_id
_entity_poly.type
_entity_poly.pdbx_seq_one_letter_code
_entity_poly.pdbx_strand_id
1 'polypeptide(L)'
;MLLADVVKDYSQTVLWQANEHLYTRLTNRFRNLRQKAETELGNEGFKPELTGYQLTLDLRYSGQSYELNVPFDEQFETHFHQAHAKRFGHSRTDYPVEVVNLRLRAIGRVEKPKFASTSEKIDAALDISAQPFEQKEVVFGEPWLTNLYHRQDLSVGAVIASPAIIFELSATTVVPPDFKAKVDQFGNLTLSLCESF
;
A
#
# COMPACT_ATOMS: atom_id res chain seq x y z
N MET A 1 -10.71 -1.46 9.87
CA MET A 1 -10.48 -0.06 9.47
C MET A 1 -9.64 -0.07 8.20
N LEU A 2 -10.12 0.52 7.09
CA LEU A 2 -9.37 0.57 5.84
C LEU A 2 -8.32 1.68 5.95
N LEU A 3 -7.04 1.29 5.86
CA LEU A 3 -5.90 2.22 5.86
C LEU A 3 -5.48 2.62 4.44
N ALA A 4 -6.27 2.24 3.44
CA ALA A 4 -6.01 2.54 2.04
C ALA A 4 -6.48 3.96 1.71
N ASP A 5 -5.67 4.65 0.91
CA ASP A 5 -6.06 5.93 0.33
C ASP A 5 -7.24 5.73 -0.64
N VAL A 6 -8.11 6.73 -0.75
CA VAL A 6 -9.18 6.73 -1.74
C VAL A 6 -8.61 7.17 -3.08
N VAL A 7 -8.80 6.37 -4.11
CA VAL A 7 -8.31 6.66 -5.46
C VAL A 7 -9.49 6.77 -6.42
N LYS A 8 -9.54 7.87 -7.18
CA LYS A 8 -10.52 8.08 -8.26
C LYS A 8 -9.79 8.30 -9.57
N ASP A 9 -10.10 7.49 -10.56
CA ASP A 9 -9.54 7.58 -11.89
C ASP A 9 -10.55 8.20 -12.87
N TYR A 10 -10.12 9.24 -13.58
CA TYR A 10 -10.87 9.90 -14.64
C TYR A 10 -10.13 9.72 -15.96
N SER A 11 -10.86 9.36 -16.99
CA SER A 11 -10.32 9.23 -18.34
C SER A 11 -11.21 9.95 -19.34
N GLN A 12 -10.60 10.61 -20.31
CA GLN A 12 -11.31 11.26 -21.42
C GLN A 12 -10.56 11.01 -22.73
N THR A 13 -11.23 10.39 -23.68
CA THR A 13 -10.72 10.22 -25.05
C THR A 13 -10.86 11.49 -25.83
N VAL A 14 -9.81 11.90 -26.57
CA VAL A 14 -9.78 13.14 -27.36
C VAL A 14 -9.34 12.96 -28.80
N LEU A 15 -8.44 12.04 -29.11
CA LEU A 15 -7.88 11.77 -30.45
C LEU A 15 -7.32 13.04 -31.13
N TRP A 16 -6.41 13.74 -30.45
CA TRP A 16 -5.83 15.00 -30.94
C TRP A 16 -4.38 14.79 -31.39
N GLN A 17 -4.06 15.27 -32.59
CA GLN A 17 -2.67 15.33 -33.06
C GLN A 17 -1.88 16.43 -32.36
N ALA A 18 -0.57 16.18 -32.15
CA ALA A 18 0.35 17.16 -31.61
C ALA A 18 0.45 18.38 -32.51
N ASN A 19 0.29 19.56 -31.93
CA ASN A 19 0.48 20.87 -32.56
C ASN A 19 0.79 21.92 -31.48
N GLU A 20 1.19 23.13 -31.90
CA GLU A 20 1.59 24.24 -31.01
C GLU A 20 0.55 24.64 -29.95
N HIS A 21 -0.75 24.36 -30.18
CA HIS A 21 -1.83 24.69 -29.25
C HIS A 21 -2.24 23.51 -28.36
N LEU A 22 -1.70 22.32 -28.60
CA LEU A 22 -2.14 21.10 -27.92
C LEU A 22 -1.96 21.18 -26.41
N TYR A 23 -0.79 21.63 -25.94
CA TYR A 23 -0.51 21.76 -24.50
C TYR A 23 -1.54 22.63 -23.78
N THR A 24 -1.89 23.79 -24.33
CA THR A 24 -2.91 24.67 -23.76
C THR A 24 -4.29 24.02 -23.73
N ARG A 25 -4.66 23.30 -24.79
CA ARG A 25 -5.94 22.57 -24.85
C ARG A 25 -6.01 21.47 -23.82
N LEU A 26 -4.93 20.69 -23.65
CA LEU A 26 -4.81 19.64 -22.66
C LEU A 26 -4.87 20.19 -21.23
N THR A 27 -4.15 21.28 -20.95
CA THR A 27 -4.18 21.98 -19.64
C THR A 27 -5.60 22.40 -19.27
N ASN A 28 -6.36 22.97 -20.21
CA ASN A 28 -7.75 23.37 -19.97
C ASN A 28 -8.65 22.15 -19.67
N ARG A 29 -8.46 21.03 -20.38
CA ARG A 29 -9.21 19.80 -20.12
C ARG A 29 -8.87 19.20 -18.76
N PHE A 30 -7.59 19.14 -18.41
CA PHE A 30 -7.17 18.68 -17.09
C PHE A 30 -7.70 19.56 -15.96
N ARG A 31 -7.79 20.88 -16.16
CA ARG A 31 -8.38 21.79 -15.17
C ARG A 31 -9.84 21.40 -14.87
N ASN A 32 -10.63 21.11 -15.90
CA ASN A 32 -12.02 20.68 -15.72
C ASN A 32 -12.15 19.33 -15.01
N LEU A 33 -11.30 18.35 -15.38
CA LEU A 33 -11.27 17.04 -14.72
C LEU A 33 -10.84 17.18 -13.25
N ARG A 34 -9.85 18.03 -12.99
CA ARG A 34 -9.37 18.31 -11.64
C ARG A 34 -10.45 18.96 -10.78
N GLN A 35 -11.16 19.96 -11.29
CA GLN A 35 -12.27 20.60 -10.57
C GLN A 35 -13.37 19.60 -10.21
N LYS A 36 -13.70 18.68 -11.12
CA LYS A 36 -14.63 17.57 -10.84
C LYS A 36 -14.12 16.68 -9.72
N ALA A 37 -12.85 16.26 -9.78
CA ALA A 37 -12.22 15.42 -8.78
C ALA A 37 -12.16 16.10 -7.40
N GLU A 38 -11.82 17.40 -7.36
CA GLU A 38 -11.80 18.20 -6.13
C GLU A 38 -13.19 18.27 -5.47
N THR A 39 -14.23 18.48 -6.28
CA THR A 39 -15.61 18.48 -5.77
C THR A 39 -16.01 17.13 -5.20
N GLU A 40 -15.70 16.04 -5.91
CA GLU A 40 -16.06 14.69 -5.47
C GLU A 40 -15.29 14.24 -4.21
N LEU A 41 -13.98 14.53 -4.13
CA LEU A 41 -13.19 14.24 -2.93
C LEU A 41 -13.62 15.12 -1.74
N GLY A 42 -13.95 16.40 -2.00
CA GLY A 42 -14.49 17.31 -0.98
C GLY A 42 -15.82 16.82 -0.39
N ASN A 43 -16.72 16.31 -1.23
CA ASN A 43 -17.99 15.71 -0.79
C ASN A 43 -17.79 14.44 0.06
N GLU A 44 -16.68 13.74 -0.11
CA GLU A 44 -16.27 12.59 0.71
C GLU A 44 -15.49 13.01 1.97
N GLY A 45 -15.32 14.32 2.19
CA GLY A 45 -14.69 14.85 3.41
C GLY A 45 -13.18 15.02 3.34
N PHE A 46 -12.55 14.83 2.18
CA PHE A 46 -11.12 15.08 2.02
C PHE A 46 -10.82 16.57 1.93
N LYS A 47 -9.89 17.04 2.77
CA LYS A 47 -9.38 18.41 2.71
C LYS A 47 -8.37 18.55 1.56
N PRO A 48 -8.20 19.76 0.97
CA PRO A 48 -7.24 19.97 -0.13
C PRO A 48 -5.81 19.52 0.19
N GLU A 49 -5.35 19.67 1.43
CA GLU A 49 -4.01 19.30 1.88
C GLU A 49 -3.77 17.79 1.85
N LEU A 50 -4.84 17.00 1.91
CA LEU A 50 -4.81 15.53 1.88
C LEU A 50 -5.09 14.98 0.48
N THR A 51 -5.23 15.86 -0.53
CA THR A 51 -5.47 15.42 -1.90
C THR A 51 -4.22 15.50 -2.76
N GLY A 52 -4.09 14.55 -3.68
CA GLY A 52 -3.01 14.50 -4.66
C GLY A 52 -3.55 14.21 -6.05
N TYR A 53 -2.85 14.67 -7.10
CA TYR A 53 -3.28 14.50 -8.48
C TYR A 53 -2.11 14.02 -9.33
N GLN A 54 -2.36 12.99 -10.15
CA GLN A 54 -1.43 12.51 -11.16
C GLN A 54 -2.10 12.68 -12.52
N LEU A 55 -1.43 13.41 -13.42
CA LEU A 55 -1.91 13.70 -14.76
C LEU A 55 -1.06 12.91 -15.75
N THR A 56 -1.67 12.10 -16.58
CA THR A 56 -0.98 11.32 -17.60
C THR A 56 -1.73 11.34 -18.92
N LEU A 57 -1.03 11.04 -20.01
CA LEU A 57 -1.56 10.96 -21.35
C LEU A 57 -1.29 9.56 -21.91
N ASP A 58 -2.27 9.01 -22.62
CA ASP A 58 -2.02 7.87 -23.50
C ASP A 58 -1.72 8.42 -24.90
N LEU A 59 -0.50 8.19 -25.35
CA LEU A 59 0.04 8.69 -26.62
C LEU A 59 0.37 7.54 -27.56
N ARG A 60 0.25 7.80 -28.85
CA ARG A 60 0.72 6.91 -29.90
C ARG A 60 1.27 7.68 -31.09
N TYR A 61 2.05 7.05 -31.92
CA TYR A 61 2.29 7.58 -33.25
C TYR A 61 1.00 7.46 -34.09
N SER A 62 0.72 8.48 -34.87
CA SER A 62 -0.50 8.52 -35.71
C SER A 62 -0.59 7.27 -36.58
N GLY A 63 -1.76 6.62 -36.57
CA GLY A 63 -2.00 5.37 -37.31
C GLY A 63 -1.52 4.08 -36.62
N GLN A 64 -0.89 4.16 -35.46
CA GLN A 64 -0.58 2.95 -34.66
C GLN A 64 -1.73 2.61 -33.71
N SER A 65 -1.87 1.33 -33.39
CA SER A 65 -2.91 0.85 -32.44
C SER A 65 -2.42 0.82 -30.99
N TYR A 66 -1.10 0.93 -30.76
CA TYR A 66 -0.51 0.78 -29.44
C TYR A 66 -0.25 2.13 -28.78
N GLU A 67 -0.69 2.28 -27.55
CA GLU A 67 -0.57 3.50 -26.76
C GLU A 67 0.47 3.32 -25.63
N LEU A 68 1.18 4.37 -25.32
CA LEU A 68 2.06 4.46 -24.15
C LEU A 68 1.56 5.56 -23.22
N ASN A 69 1.48 5.23 -21.93
CA ASN A 69 1.13 6.18 -20.90
C ASN A 69 2.37 6.94 -20.43
N VAL A 70 2.30 8.27 -20.47
CA VAL A 70 3.40 9.16 -20.03
C VAL A 70 2.88 10.26 -19.13
N PRO A 71 3.71 10.86 -18.24
CA PRO A 71 3.35 12.03 -17.46
C PRO A 71 2.95 13.20 -18.36
N PHE A 72 1.99 14.01 -17.90
CA PHE A 72 1.61 15.26 -18.55
C PHE A 72 2.40 16.43 -17.96
N ASP A 73 3.32 16.96 -18.72
CA ASP A 73 4.05 18.19 -18.50
C ASP A 73 4.41 18.84 -19.85
N GLU A 74 5.23 19.89 -19.86
CA GLU A 74 5.64 20.57 -21.09
C GLU A 74 6.49 19.70 -22.04
N GLN A 75 7.04 18.59 -21.51
CA GLN A 75 7.92 17.67 -22.24
C GLN A 75 7.26 16.32 -22.56
N PHE A 76 5.94 16.23 -22.50
CA PHE A 76 5.22 14.96 -22.66
C PHE A 76 5.54 14.22 -23.96
N GLU A 77 5.78 14.94 -25.08
CA GLU A 77 6.21 14.32 -26.34
C GLU A 77 7.61 13.69 -26.24
N THR A 78 8.54 14.40 -25.57
CA THR A 78 9.87 13.85 -25.30
C THR A 78 9.79 12.58 -24.44
N HIS A 79 8.97 12.61 -23.41
CA HIS A 79 8.74 11.44 -22.55
C HIS A 79 8.15 10.27 -23.36
N PHE A 80 7.25 10.54 -24.28
CA PHE A 80 6.70 9.53 -25.17
C PHE A 80 7.79 8.90 -26.07
N HIS A 81 8.61 9.71 -26.74
CA HIS A 81 9.69 9.18 -27.58
C HIS A 81 10.68 8.33 -26.79
N GLN A 82 11.06 8.75 -25.57
CA GLN A 82 11.92 8.00 -24.67
C GLN A 82 11.28 6.67 -24.23
N ALA A 83 10.00 6.72 -23.83
CA ALA A 83 9.26 5.52 -23.44
C ALA A 83 9.13 4.53 -24.61
N HIS A 84 8.87 5.04 -25.83
CA HIS A 84 8.79 4.23 -27.04
C HIS A 84 10.14 3.57 -27.39
N ALA A 85 11.23 4.33 -27.33
CA ALA A 85 12.58 3.80 -27.53
C ALA A 85 12.94 2.72 -26.50
N LYS A 86 12.61 2.95 -25.23
CA LYS A 86 12.83 1.98 -24.15
C LYS A 86 12.05 0.68 -24.36
N ARG A 87 10.81 0.76 -24.85
CA ARG A 87 9.93 -0.40 -24.98
C ARG A 87 10.14 -1.17 -26.29
N PHE A 88 10.41 -0.47 -27.39
CA PHE A 88 10.45 -1.06 -28.73
C PHE A 88 11.83 -0.98 -29.39
N GLY A 89 12.85 -0.41 -28.71
CA GLY A 89 14.21 -0.28 -29.22
C GLY A 89 14.42 0.88 -30.22
N HIS A 90 13.37 1.63 -30.56
CA HIS A 90 13.46 2.78 -31.48
C HIS A 90 12.42 3.85 -31.15
N SER A 91 12.62 5.05 -31.66
CA SER A 91 11.64 6.15 -31.68
C SER A 91 11.64 6.83 -33.04
N ARG A 92 10.55 7.53 -33.36
CA ARG A 92 10.35 8.24 -34.63
C ARG A 92 9.96 9.68 -34.33
N THR A 93 10.97 10.50 -34.00
CA THR A 93 10.78 11.91 -33.60
C THR A 93 10.26 12.80 -34.72
N ASP A 94 10.36 12.35 -35.96
CA ASP A 94 9.85 12.98 -37.19
C ASP A 94 8.39 12.60 -37.51
N TYR A 95 7.81 11.70 -36.71
CA TYR A 95 6.47 11.17 -36.99
C TYR A 95 5.41 11.81 -36.07
N PRO A 96 4.21 12.14 -36.59
CA PRO A 96 3.17 12.79 -35.79
C PRO A 96 2.75 11.94 -34.59
N VAL A 97 2.66 12.59 -33.43
CA VAL A 97 2.15 11.99 -32.19
C VAL A 97 0.69 12.36 -32.02
N GLU A 98 -0.12 11.43 -31.57
CA GLU A 98 -1.54 11.58 -31.28
C GLU A 98 -1.79 11.32 -29.80
N VAL A 99 -2.50 12.26 -29.13
CA VAL A 99 -3.04 12.07 -27.79
C VAL A 99 -4.35 11.32 -27.92
N VAL A 100 -4.43 10.12 -27.38
CA VAL A 100 -5.63 9.30 -27.40
C VAL A 100 -6.51 9.59 -26.18
N ASN A 101 -5.94 9.51 -24.98
CA ASN A 101 -6.66 9.75 -23.74
C ASN A 101 -5.90 10.71 -22.82
N LEU A 102 -6.66 11.50 -22.08
CA LEU A 102 -6.21 12.15 -20.85
C LEU A 102 -6.61 11.28 -19.67
N ARG A 103 -5.70 11.12 -18.73
CA ARG A 103 -5.98 10.41 -17.47
C ARG A 103 -5.61 11.29 -16.29
N LEU A 104 -6.54 11.42 -15.36
CA LEU A 104 -6.31 12.05 -14.06
C LEU A 104 -6.59 11.04 -12.98
N ARG A 105 -5.60 10.78 -12.13
CA ARG A 105 -5.77 10.03 -10.89
C ARG A 105 -5.79 11.00 -9.72
N ALA A 106 -6.91 11.05 -9.01
CA ALA A 106 -7.08 11.81 -7.79
C ALA A 106 -6.96 10.88 -6.58
N ILE A 107 -6.16 11.29 -5.60
CA ILE A 107 -5.84 10.51 -4.42
C ILE A 107 -6.26 11.29 -3.18
N GLY A 108 -7.24 10.78 -2.43
CA GLY A 108 -7.57 11.26 -1.10
C GLY A 108 -6.79 10.46 -0.05
N ARG A 109 -5.82 11.10 0.58
CA ARG A 109 -4.95 10.44 1.59
C ARG A 109 -5.67 10.32 2.90
N VAL A 110 -5.74 9.09 3.43
CA VAL A 110 -6.29 8.80 4.75
C VAL A 110 -5.18 8.97 5.80
N GLU A 111 -5.50 9.69 6.89
CA GLU A 111 -4.58 9.76 8.02
C GLU A 111 -4.37 8.36 8.59
N LYS A 112 -3.13 7.89 8.52
CA LYS A 112 -2.76 6.58 9.04
C LYS A 112 -2.58 6.68 10.55
N PRO A 113 -3.20 5.79 11.34
CA PRO A 113 -3.00 5.77 12.78
C PRO A 113 -1.52 5.57 13.08
N LYS A 114 -0.99 6.41 13.94
CA LYS A 114 0.33 6.18 14.53
C LYS A 114 0.15 5.11 15.61
N PHE A 115 0.71 3.94 15.39
CA PHE A 115 0.80 2.96 16.46
C PHE A 115 1.70 3.57 17.55
N ALA A 116 1.13 3.82 18.73
CA ALA A 116 1.93 4.20 19.88
C ALA A 116 2.79 2.98 20.23
N SER A 117 4.12 3.09 20.06
CA SER A 117 5.00 2.17 20.78
C SER A 117 4.76 2.43 22.26
N THR A 118 4.49 1.37 23.01
CA THR A 118 4.42 1.48 24.47
C THR A 118 5.75 2.07 24.92
N SER A 119 5.72 3.30 25.46
CA SER A 119 6.91 4.14 25.69
C SER A 119 7.79 3.68 26.88
N GLU A 120 7.56 2.50 27.40
CA GLU A 120 8.57 1.85 28.20
C GLU A 120 9.66 1.37 27.24
N LYS A 121 10.81 2.02 27.31
CA LYS A 121 12.08 1.49 26.77
C LYS A 121 12.41 0.21 27.54
N ILE A 122 11.67 -0.85 27.22
CA ILE A 122 12.12 -2.18 27.58
C ILE A 122 13.28 -2.43 26.62
N ASP A 123 14.49 -2.50 27.16
CA ASP A 123 15.65 -2.96 26.40
C ASP A 123 15.22 -4.24 25.65
N ALA A 124 15.19 -4.18 24.32
CA ALA A 124 14.75 -5.29 23.45
C ALA A 124 15.62 -6.57 23.64
N ALA A 125 16.61 -6.49 24.52
CA ALA A 125 17.54 -7.56 24.87
C ALA A 125 17.07 -8.40 26.08
N LEU A 126 16.06 -7.98 26.84
CA LEU A 126 15.55 -8.78 27.96
C LEU A 126 14.40 -9.67 27.45
N ASP A 127 14.70 -10.93 27.22
CA ASP A 127 13.71 -11.97 27.03
C ASP A 127 13.00 -12.24 28.38
N ILE A 128 11.84 -11.66 28.57
CA ILE A 128 11.00 -11.84 29.76
C ILE A 128 10.25 -13.15 29.57
N SER A 129 10.62 -14.20 30.29
CA SER A 129 9.87 -15.47 30.24
C SER A 129 8.45 -15.25 30.76
N ALA A 130 7.45 -15.49 29.91
CA ALA A 130 6.05 -15.43 30.32
C ALA A 130 5.71 -16.60 31.24
N GLN A 131 4.88 -16.35 32.26
CA GLN A 131 4.41 -17.40 33.17
C GLN A 131 3.01 -17.86 32.75
N PRO A 132 2.78 -19.16 32.47
CA PRO A 132 1.45 -19.66 32.14
C PRO A 132 0.56 -19.65 33.40
N PHE A 133 -0.73 -19.41 33.25
CA PHE A 133 -1.67 -19.52 34.33
C PHE A 133 -2.09 -20.99 34.60
N GLU A 134 -1.98 -21.84 33.58
CA GLU A 134 -2.30 -23.28 33.63
C GLU A 134 -1.49 -24.03 32.59
N GLN A 135 -1.31 -25.35 32.79
CA GLN A 135 -0.80 -26.27 31.79
C GLN A 135 -1.80 -27.41 31.57
N LYS A 136 -2.01 -27.78 30.31
CA LYS A 136 -2.97 -28.81 29.92
C LYS A 136 -2.45 -29.66 28.79
N GLU A 137 -2.82 -30.93 28.77
CA GLU A 137 -2.54 -31.79 27.63
C GLU A 137 -3.40 -31.40 26.43
N VAL A 138 -2.75 -31.09 25.28
CA VAL A 138 -3.37 -30.74 24.02
C VAL A 138 -2.74 -31.56 22.90
N VAL A 139 -3.54 -31.97 21.91
CA VAL A 139 -3.10 -32.82 20.80
C VAL A 139 -2.66 -31.95 19.61
N PHE A 140 -1.37 -32.04 19.25
CA PHE A 140 -0.76 -31.46 18.04
C PHE A 140 -0.21 -32.59 17.13
N GLY A 141 -1.11 -33.52 16.70
CA GLY A 141 -0.69 -34.80 16.10
C GLY A 141 -0.46 -35.87 17.16
N GLU A 142 0.25 -35.52 18.22
CA GLU A 142 0.44 -36.28 19.46
C GLU A 142 0.17 -35.41 20.70
N PRO A 143 -0.06 -36.01 21.89
CA PRO A 143 -0.31 -35.25 23.12
C PRO A 143 0.92 -34.47 23.58
N TRP A 144 0.71 -33.16 23.90
CA TRP A 144 1.73 -32.26 24.43
C TRP A 144 1.24 -31.53 25.67
N LEU A 145 2.09 -31.48 26.71
CA LEU A 145 1.83 -30.57 27.82
C LEU A 145 1.98 -29.12 27.35
N THR A 146 0.88 -28.40 27.29
CA THR A 146 0.73 -27.10 26.64
C THR A 146 0.51 -25.98 27.64
N ASN A 147 1.26 -24.90 27.53
CA ASN A 147 1.14 -23.72 28.38
C ASN A 147 -0.06 -22.86 27.99
N LEU A 148 -0.86 -22.42 28.96
CA LEU A 148 -2.04 -21.57 28.74
C LEU A 148 -1.78 -20.17 29.28
N TYR A 149 -2.04 -19.13 28.43
CA TYR A 149 -1.81 -17.72 28.78
C TYR A 149 -3.06 -16.90 28.49
N HIS A 150 -3.29 -15.84 29.29
CA HIS A 150 -4.17 -14.77 28.89
C HIS A 150 -3.35 -13.68 28.18
N ARG A 151 -3.85 -13.19 27.06
CA ARG A 151 -3.16 -12.16 26.27
C ARG A 151 -2.88 -10.88 27.06
N GLN A 152 -3.80 -10.47 27.92
CA GLN A 152 -3.68 -9.31 28.78
C GLN A 152 -2.52 -9.35 29.76
N ASP A 153 -2.07 -10.57 30.14
CA ASP A 153 -1.00 -10.78 31.12
C ASP A 153 0.39 -10.84 30.44
N LEU A 154 0.42 -10.77 29.09
CA LEU A 154 1.65 -10.80 28.30
C LEU A 154 2.13 -9.36 28.02
N SER A 155 3.17 -8.93 28.73
CA SER A 155 3.80 -7.63 28.50
C SER A 155 4.70 -7.61 27.26
N VAL A 156 5.06 -6.41 26.82
CA VAL A 156 6.06 -6.20 25.75
C VAL A 156 7.38 -6.88 26.12
N GLY A 157 7.99 -7.58 25.17
CA GLY A 157 9.20 -8.38 25.39
C GLY A 157 8.96 -9.78 25.93
N ALA A 158 7.72 -10.15 26.28
CA ALA A 158 7.41 -11.50 26.74
C ALA A 158 7.74 -12.55 25.70
N VAL A 159 8.47 -13.59 26.10
CA VAL A 159 8.76 -14.78 25.31
C VAL A 159 7.90 -15.92 25.83
N ILE A 160 7.15 -16.53 24.94
CA ILE A 160 6.18 -17.58 25.23
C ILE A 160 6.78 -18.91 24.78
N ALA A 161 6.98 -19.81 25.72
CA ALA A 161 7.49 -21.15 25.46
C ALA A 161 6.40 -22.02 24.80
N SER A 162 6.75 -22.72 23.74
CA SER A 162 5.89 -23.65 23.02
C SER A 162 5.90 -25.06 23.63
N PRO A 163 4.86 -25.87 23.41
CA PRO A 163 3.58 -25.45 22.83
C PRO A 163 2.77 -24.56 23.77
N ALA A 164 2.00 -23.64 23.20
CA ALA A 164 1.19 -22.71 23.99
C ALA A 164 -0.15 -22.37 23.34
N ILE A 165 -1.13 -21.99 24.17
CA ILE A 165 -2.39 -21.39 23.75
C ILE A 165 -2.58 -20.07 24.49
N ILE A 166 -2.85 -19.00 23.73
CA ILE A 166 -3.02 -17.64 24.24
C ILE A 166 -4.47 -17.23 24.00
N PHE A 167 -5.20 -16.97 25.08
CA PHE A 167 -6.62 -16.60 25.03
C PHE A 167 -6.79 -15.07 25.02
N GLU A 168 -7.65 -14.59 24.14
CA GLU A 168 -8.16 -13.22 24.08
C GLU A 168 -9.70 -13.23 24.13
N LEU A 169 -10.31 -12.06 24.32
CA LEU A 169 -11.76 -11.93 24.37
C LEU A 169 -12.44 -12.42 23.08
N SER A 170 -11.84 -12.18 21.92
CA SER A 170 -12.42 -12.47 20.60
C SER A 170 -11.57 -13.42 19.75
N ALA A 171 -10.42 -13.87 20.25
CA ALA A 171 -9.49 -14.71 19.49
C ALA A 171 -8.74 -15.69 20.39
N THR A 172 -8.16 -16.71 19.77
CA THR A 172 -7.23 -17.62 20.42
C THR A 172 -6.03 -17.83 19.50
N THR A 173 -4.84 -17.59 20.01
CA THR A 173 -3.59 -17.85 19.28
C THR A 173 -3.00 -19.17 19.74
N VAL A 174 -2.72 -20.06 18.79
CA VAL A 174 -2.07 -21.34 19.02
C VAL A 174 -0.61 -21.23 18.59
N VAL A 175 0.30 -21.59 19.49
CA VAL A 175 1.75 -21.68 19.24
C VAL A 175 2.11 -23.17 19.21
N PRO A 176 2.33 -23.76 18.02
CA PRO A 176 2.67 -25.20 17.91
C PRO A 176 4.06 -25.52 18.50
N PRO A 177 4.39 -26.82 18.74
CA PRO A 177 5.67 -27.23 19.34
C PRO A 177 6.92 -26.69 18.67
N ASP A 178 6.90 -26.56 17.32
CA ASP A 178 8.04 -26.11 16.52
C ASP A 178 8.16 -24.60 16.41
N PHE A 179 7.29 -23.84 17.09
CA PHE A 179 7.26 -22.37 17.04
C PHE A 179 7.61 -21.79 18.40
N LYS A 180 8.13 -20.56 18.37
CA LYS A 180 8.21 -19.67 19.53
C LYS A 180 7.40 -18.40 19.26
N ALA A 181 6.84 -17.81 20.30
CA ALA A 181 6.14 -16.53 20.19
C ALA A 181 6.80 -15.48 21.08
N LYS A 182 6.78 -14.23 20.62
CA LYS A 182 7.28 -13.06 21.35
C LYS A 182 6.35 -11.88 21.17
N VAL A 183 6.19 -11.07 22.21
CA VAL A 183 5.46 -9.80 22.15
C VAL A 183 6.42 -8.70 21.74
N ASP A 184 6.15 -8.02 20.62
CA ASP A 184 6.98 -6.93 20.11
C ASP A 184 6.73 -5.60 20.86
N GLN A 185 7.47 -4.55 20.51
CA GLN A 185 7.35 -3.20 21.08
C GLN A 185 6.00 -2.52 20.85
N PHE A 186 5.19 -3.02 19.92
CA PHE A 186 3.85 -2.52 19.61
C PHE A 186 2.75 -3.36 20.26
N GLY A 187 3.14 -4.40 21.00
CA GLY A 187 2.21 -5.35 21.58
C GLY A 187 1.70 -6.40 20.59
N ASN A 188 2.34 -6.63 19.44
CA ASN A 188 1.96 -7.71 18.54
C ASN A 188 2.59 -9.02 18.99
N LEU A 189 1.90 -10.14 18.71
CA LEU A 189 2.47 -11.48 18.82
C LEU A 189 3.18 -11.85 17.53
N THR A 190 4.49 -12.07 17.60
CA THR A 190 5.30 -12.58 16.49
C THR A 190 5.58 -14.04 16.73
N LEU A 191 5.18 -14.91 15.78
CA LEU A 191 5.49 -16.34 15.79
C LEU A 191 6.61 -16.60 14.81
N SER A 192 7.62 -17.36 15.25
CA SER A 192 8.75 -17.80 14.41
C SER A 192 9.02 -19.28 14.64
N LEU A 193 9.47 -19.97 13.59
CA LEU A 193 9.95 -21.36 13.72
C LEU A 193 11.14 -21.41 14.69
N CYS A 194 11.19 -22.42 15.53
CA CYS A 194 12.39 -22.75 16.25
C CYS A 194 13.42 -23.26 15.23
N GLU A 195 14.63 -22.67 15.20
CA GLU A 195 15.70 -23.22 14.38
C GLU A 195 16.02 -24.64 14.90
N SER A 196 15.79 -25.62 14.04
CA SER A 196 16.23 -26.99 14.32
C SER A 196 17.76 -26.99 14.28
N PHE A 197 18.40 -27.32 15.40
CA PHE A 197 19.83 -27.62 15.45
C PHE A 197 20.11 -29.01 14.88
#